data_809cb3fdfb443b05facbe4618436e750
#
_entry.id   809cb3fdfb443b05facbe4618436e750
#
_cell.length_a   1.000
_cell.length_b   1.000
_cell.length_c   1.000
_cell.angle_alpha   90.00
_cell.angle_beta   90.00
_cell.angle_gamma   90.00
#
_symmetry.space_group_name_H-M   'P 1'
#
loop_
_entity.id
_entity.type
_entity.pdbx_description
1 polymer ?
#
loop_
_entity_poly.entity_id
_entity_poly.type
_entity_poly.pdbx_seq_one_letter_code
_entity_poly.pdbx_strand_id
1 'polypeptide(L)'
;MYETFYHNLPNGVQIVHRLTSSPVVYVGIMIGAGTRHEQPEENGMAHYIEHCLFKGTEHYTARQIINHIEGIGGEINAYTTKEETTFYAATLSNHFRTTLHLLADMVLRPTFNKKETDKEVTVILDEIESYNDSPSELIYDDFENMIFEGSSLAMPILGTKKTLRRISKSPQYPLNWMAQHYRPERMVLFVQGNVSTKQVITAAEKELLASSPYRPIDYSPSPIAYSPSPIAYSRTYKRHTHQTHVMLGSHTYPIGHPKQLTMFLLNNILGGGSMSSRLYLSLREKYGLVYNIDSQAVPLSDTGYWNIYLACEPQHKDQCLDLCHKELKQLRDTRLTATQLQRALRQLEGQLAISAENQENNALAMAKQMLYHHRAPQWQETFAKVQKITPEQLQEVANEVFAPEKIYTLLYD
;
A
#
# COMPACT_ATOMS: atom_id res chain seq x y z
N MET A 1 2.57 22.66 13.96
CA MET A 1 3.52 21.92 13.09
C MET A 1 4.30 20.99 14.00
N TYR A 2 4.27 19.69 13.76
CA TYR A 2 4.99 18.72 14.59
C TYR A 2 6.46 18.66 14.17
N GLU A 3 7.35 18.51 15.14
CA GLU A 3 8.78 18.34 14.86
C GLU A 3 9.02 16.88 14.43
N THR A 4 9.69 16.69 13.28
CA THR A 4 10.04 15.36 12.75
C THR A 4 11.54 15.20 12.75
N PHE A 5 12.04 14.15 13.40
CA PHE A 5 13.44 13.81 13.54
C PHE A 5 13.79 12.60 12.66
N TYR A 6 15.00 12.62 12.13
CA TYR A 6 15.56 11.55 11.29
C TYR A 6 16.88 11.09 11.88
N HIS A 7 17.09 9.79 11.91
CA HIS A 7 18.34 9.19 12.37
C HIS A 7 18.58 7.89 11.61
N ASN A 8 19.84 7.55 11.38
CA ASN A 8 20.23 6.27 10.79
C ASN A 8 21.11 5.52 11.80
N LEU A 9 20.77 4.28 12.08
CA LEU A 9 21.62 3.40 12.90
C LEU A 9 22.84 2.98 12.09
N PRO A 10 23.97 2.65 12.75
CA PRO A 10 25.20 2.21 12.08
C PRO A 10 25.03 0.98 11.15
N ASN A 11 24.03 0.14 11.40
CA ASN A 11 23.72 -1.02 10.56
C ASN A 11 22.82 -0.70 9.35
N GLY A 12 22.38 0.56 9.19
CA GLY A 12 21.58 1.01 8.06
C GLY A 12 20.08 1.15 8.33
N VAL A 13 19.56 0.70 9.49
CA VAL A 13 18.15 0.94 9.85
C VAL A 13 17.88 2.44 9.92
N GLN A 14 16.86 2.89 9.21
CA GLN A 14 16.42 4.27 9.20
C GLN A 14 15.39 4.51 10.30
N ILE A 15 15.46 5.64 10.99
CA ILE A 15 14.51 6.03 12.02
C ILE A 15 13.84 7.33 11.62
N VAL A 16 12.52 7.36 11.65
CA VAL A 16 11.72 8.58 11.55
C VAL A 16 10.85 8.70 12.79
N HIS A 17 10.98 9.83 13.48
CA HIS A 17 10.24 10.09 14.71
C HIS A 17 9.54 11.43 14.63
N ARG A 18 8.23 11.44 14.92
CA ARG A 18 7.40 12.62 15.04
C ARG A 18 6.92 12.78 16.47
N LEU A 19 7.45 13.78 17.15
CA LEU A 19 7.02 14.12 18.50
C LEU A 19 5.65 14.79 18.47
N THR A 20 4.71 14.26 19.25
CA THR A 20 3.37 14.82 19.43
C THR A 20 3.02 14.89 20.92
N SER A 21 1.93 15.56 21.27
CA SER A 21 1.40 15.59 22.64
C SER A 21 0.42 14.45 22.94
N SER A 22 0.16 13.57 21.97
CA SER A 22 -0.75 12.45 22.14
C SER A 22 -0.27 11.48 23.23
N PRO A 23 -1.15 11.01 24.14
CA PRO A 23 -0.81 9.96 25.07
C PRO A 23 -0.57 8.61 24.39
N VAL A 24 -1.09 8.44 23.17
CA VAL A 24 -0.88 7.23 22.34
C VAL A 24 0.38 7.39 21.51
N VAL A 25 1.16 6.32 21.44
CA VAL A 25 2.30 6.20 20.53
C VAL A 25 1.99 5.13 19.48
N TYR A 26 2.21 5.48 18.22
CA TYR A 26 2.27 4.55 17.09
C TYR A 26 3.73 4.23 16.84
N VAL A 27 4.07 2.96 16.90
CA VAL A 27 5.43 2.47 16.67
C VAL A 27 5.39 1.27 15.76
N GLY A 28 6.29 1.20 14.79
CA GLY A 28 6.35 0.06 13.87
C GLY A 28 7.65 -0.03 13.10
N ILE A 29 7.83 -1.18 12.48
CA ILE A 29 8.95 -1.48 11.58
C ILE A 29 8.35 -1.76 10.21
N MET A 30 8.71 -0.93 9.22
CA MET A 30 8.37 -1.12 7.82
C MET A 30 9.60 -1.67 7.09
N ILE A 31 9.39 -2.73 6.35
CA ILE A 31 10.43 -3.41 5.56
C ILE A 31 10.13 -3.19 4.08
N GLY A 32 11.09 -2.70 3.31
CA GLY A 32 10.99 -2.53 1.86
C GLY A 32 11.06 -3.86 1.11
N ALA A 33 10.18 -4.78 1.48
CA ALA A 33 10.06 -6.10 0.89
C ALA A 33 8.58 -6.51 0.89
N GLY A 34 8.07 -6.92 -0.25
CA GLY A 34 6.70 -7.38 -0.46
C GLY A 34 6.66 -8.35 -1.63
N THR A 35 5.47 -8.66 -2.14
CA THR A 35 5.25 -9.68 -3.19
C THR A 35 6.08 -9.43 -4.44
N ARG A 36 6.37 -8.19 -4.79
CA ARG A 36 7.23 -7.83 -5.91
C ARG A 36 8.61 -8.48 -5.87
N HIS A 37 9.12 -8.79 -4.67
CA HIS A 37 10.46 -9.34 -4.45
C HIS A 37 10.48 -10.87 -4.51
N GLU A 38 9.32 -11.50 -4.71
CA GLU A 38 9.16 -12.95 -4.80
C GLU A 38 9.50 -13.47 -6.21
N GLN A 39 10.03 -14.69 -6.27
CA GLN A 39 10.05 -15.44 -7.51
C GLN A 39 8.68 -16.13 -7.72
N PRO A 40 8.31 -16.51 -8.95
CA PRO A 40 7.01 -17.16 -9.20
C PRO A 40 6.71 -18.38 -8.29
N GLU A 41 7.75 -19.11 -7.91
CA GLU A 41 7.65 -20.26 -7.03
C GLU A 41 7.50 -19.91 -5.54
N GLU A 42 7.75 -18.65 -5.19
CA GLU A 42 7.70 -18.10 -3.82
C GLU A 42 6.44 -17.26 -3.61
N ASN A 43 5.57 -17.17 -4.62
CA ASN A 43 4.43 -16.27 -4.56
C ASN A 43 3.55 -16.51 -3.31
N GLY A 44 3.30 -15.44 -2.56
CA GLY A 44 2.64 -15.44 -1.26
C GLY A 44 3.60 -15.53 -0.06
N MET A 45 4.93 -15.51 -0.28
CA MET A 45 5.92 -15.63 0.79
C MET A 45 5.88 -14.45 1.76
N ALA A 46 5.80 -13.23 1.26
CA ALA A 46 5.79 -12.03 2.10
C ALA A 46 4.57 -12.02 3.03
N HIS A 47 3.40 -12.32 2.50
CA HIS A 47 2.16 -12.43 3.27
C HIS A 47 2.18 -13.62 4.25
N TYR A 48 2.68 -14.78 3.81
CA TYR A 48 2.85 -15.94 4.69
C TYR A 48 3.79 -15.63 5.87
N ILE A 49 4.89 -14.90 5.65
CA ILE A 49 5.78 -14.45 6.72
C ILE A 49 5.05 -13.52 7.67
N GLU A 50 4.29 -12.55 7.15
CA GLU A 50 3.49 -11.65 7.97
C GLU A 50 2.63 -12.43 8.97
N HIS A 51 1.83 -13.39 8.53
CA HIS A 51 1.02 -14.26 9.39
C HIS A 51 1.88 -15.03 10.41
N CYS A 52 2.99 -15.60 9.95
CA CYS A 52 3.83 -16.45 10.79
C CYS A 52 4.58 -15.70 11.89
N LEU A 53 4.87 -14.40 11.71
CA LEU A 53 5.55 -13.61 12.73
C LEU A 53 4.70 -13.43 14.00
N PHE A 54 3.39 -13.59 13.94
CA PHE A 54 2.50 -13.63 15.10
C PHE A 54 2.44 -15.00 15.79
N LYS A 55 3.09 -16.04 15.25
CA LYS A 55 2.95 -17.42 15.73
C LYS A 55 4.07 -17.87 16.64
N GLY A 56 5.02 -17.01 16.94
CA GLY A 56 6.05 -17.21 17.94
C GLY A 56 7.41 -16.70 17.53
N THR A 57 8.15 -16.31 18.54
CA THR A 57 9.55 -15.88 18.45
C THR A 57 10.41 -16.77 19.34
N GLU A 58 11.72 -16.50 19.41
CA GLU A 58 12.60 -17.18 20.39
C GLU A 58 12.19 -16.95 21.85
N HIS A 59 11.52 -15.82 22.15
CA HIS A 59 11.17 -15.42 23.50
C HIS A 59 9.68 -15.50 23.82
N TYR A 60 8.80 -15.45 22.82
CA TYR A 60 7.36 -15.36 23.00
C TYR A 60 6.60 -16.41 22.18
N THR A 61 5.62 -17.03 22.82
CA THR A 61 4.59 -17.83 22.11
C THR A 61 3.58 -16.91 21.43
N ALA A 62 2.79 -17.43 20.46
CA ALA A 62 1.73 -16.69 19.79
C ALA A 62 0.77 -15.98 20.76
N ARG A 63 0.35 -16.69 21.82
CA ARG A 63 -0.54 -16.11 22.86
C ARG A 63 0.13 -14.98 23.63
N GLN A 64 1.43 -15.11 23.92
CA GLN A 64 2.16 -14.06 24.63
C GLN A 64 2.35 -12.81 23.75
N ILE A 65 2.57 -12.96 22.45
CA ILE A 65 2.66 -11.83 21.50
C ILE A 65 1.40 -10.98 21.59
N ILE A 66 0.24 -11.59 21.43
CA ILE A 66 -1.05 -10.90 21.47
C ILE A 66 -1.28 -10.27 22.85
N ASN A 67 -1.16 -11.08 23.92
CA ASN A 67 -1.41 -10.61 25.27
C ASN A 67 -0.44 -9.50 25.73
N HIS A 68 0.76 -9.42 25.15
CA HIS A 68 1.76 -8.41 25.51
C HIS A 68 1.31 -7.00 25.14
N ILE A 69 0.56 -6.86 24.06
CA ILE A 69 0.03 -5.59 23.58
C ILE A 69 -1.43 -5.39 24.02
N GLU A 70 -2.30 -6.36 23.79
CA GLU A 70 -3.71 -6.24 24.17
C GLU A 70 -3.90 -6.18 25.68
N GLY A 71 -3.06 -6.89 26.45
CA GLY A 71 -3.07 -6.88 27.93
C GLY A 71 -2.76 -5.51 28.55
N ILE A 72 -2.13 -4.61 27.82
CA ILE A 72 -1.88 -3.21 28.21
C ILE A 72 -2.85 -2.23 27.54
N GLY A 73 -3.91 -2.74 26.87
CA GLY A 73 -4.89 -1.92 26.15
C GLY A 73 -4.38 -1.36 24.83
N GLY A 74 -3.36 -1.96 24.24
CA GLY A 74 -2.84 -1.60 22.93
C GLY A 74 -3.44 -2.44 21.80
N GLU A 75 -3.12 -2.06 20.59
CA GLU A 75 -3.47 -2.75 19.34
C GLU A 75 -2.20 -3.09 18.56
N ILE A 76 -2.16 -4.27 17.97
CA ILE A 76 -1.05 -4.70 17.10
C ILE A 76 -1.60 -5.15 15.77
N ASN A 77 -0.99 -4.68 14.68
CA ASN A 77 -1.39 -4.95 13.32
C ASN A 77 -0.19 -5.16 12.39
N ALA A 78 -0.45 -5.76 11.24
CA ALA A 78 0.50 -5.85 10.13
C ALA A 78 -0.24 -5.77 8.80
N TYR A 79 0.49 -5.48 7.73
CA TYR A 79 0.01 -5.60 6.37
C TYR A 79 1.17 -5.81 5.39
N THR A 80 0.86 -6.50 4.31
CA THR A 80 1.77 -6.73 3.18
C THR A 80 1.21 -6.07 1.92
N THR A 81 2.07 -5.39 1.18
CA THR A 81 1.76 -4.84 -0.14
C THR A 81 2.67 -5.46 -1.21
N LYS A 82 2.60 -4.95 -2.42
CA LYS A 82 3.55 -5.35 -3.49
C LYS A 82 5.00 -5.05 -3.12
N GLU A 83 5.28 -3.98 -2.37
CA GLU A 83 6.65 -3.47 -2.18
C GLU A 83 7.10 -3.39 -0.73
N GLU A 84 6.19 -3.36 0.23
CA GLU A 84 6.53 -3.29 1.65
C GLU A 84 5.68 -4.23 2.51
N THR A 85 6.28 -4.68 3.64
CA THR A 85 5.60 -5.36 4.75
C THR A 85 5.80 -4.54 6.01
N THR A 86 4.74 -4.31 6.79
CA THR A 86 4.76 -3.43 7.95
C THR A 86 4.19 -4.14 9.17
N PHE A 87 4.89 -4.06 10.30
CA PHE A 87 4.44 -4.50 11.62
C PHE A 87 4.39 -3.30 12.53
N TYR A 88 3.25 -3.04 13.19
CA TYR A 88 3.10 -1.86 14.03
C TYR A 88 2.11 -2.07 15.16
N ALA A 89 2.21 -1.20 16.15
CA ALA A 89 1.30 -1.21 17.28
C ALA A 89 0.97 0.22 17.74
N ALA A 90 -0.21 0.36 18.34
CA ALA A 90 -0.66 1.56 19.03
C ALA A 90 -0.78 1.25 20.53
N THR A 91 -0.07 1.99 21.38
CA THR A 91 -0.09 1.81 22.83
C THR A 91 -0.01 3.17 23.55
N LEU A 92 -0.20 3.20 24.87
CA LEU A 92 0.17 4.38 25.63
C LEU A 92 1.67 4.60 25.60
N SER A 93 2.11 5.86 25.58
CA SER A 93 3.52 6.25 25.42
C SER A 93 4.46 5.69 26.49
N ASN A 94 3.94 5.39 27.70
CA ASN A 94 4.73 4.75 28.77
C ASN A 94 5.10 3.29 28.45
N HIS A 95 4.41 2.63 27.52
CA HIS A 95 4.68 1.26 27.06
C HIS A 95 5.55 1.18 25.80
N PHE A 96 5.99 2.33 25.26
CA PHE A 96 6.80 2.39 24.04
C PHE A 96 7.94 1.37 23.97
N ARG A 97 8.76 1.30 25.03
CA ARG A 97 9.93 0.40 25.04
C ARG A 97 9.55 -1.08 24.95
N THR A 98 8.52 -1.47 25.68
CA THR A 98 7.98 -2.84 25.69
C THR A 98 7.40 -3.20 24.31
N THR A 99 6.68 -2.26 23.72
CA THR A 99 6.09 -2.42 22.37
C THR A 99 7.16 -2.55 21.30
N LEU A 100 8.17 -1.67 21.30
CA LEU A 100 9.29 -1.76 20.36
C LEU A 100 10.08 -3.07 20.52
N HIS A 101 10.34 -3.50 21.77
CA HIS A 101 11.02 -4.76 22.04
C HIS A 101 10.28 -5.94 21.40
N LEU A 102 8.96 -6.03 21.59
CA LEU A 102 8.15 -7.11 20.99
C LEU A 102 8.19 -7.07 19.47
N LEU A 103 7.98 -5.90 18.85
CA LEU A 103 8.00 -5.77 17.40
C LEU A 103 9.36 -6.14 16.81
N ALA A 104 10.46 -5.74 17.47
CA ALA A 104 11.80 -6.11 17.06
C ALA A 104 12.03 -7.62 17.20
N ASP A 105 11.52 -8.24 18.26
CA ASP A 105 11.63 -9.70 18.47
C ASP A 105 10.85 -10.48 17.41
N MET A 106 9.64 -10.03 17.06
CA MET A 106 8.85 -10.63 15.97
C MET A 106 9.60 -10.57 14.64
N VAL A 107 10.15 -9.41 14.28
CA VAL A 107 10.81 -9.21 12.98
C VAL A 107 12.18 -9.88 12.91
N LEU A 108 12.94 -9.90 14.01
CA LEU A 108 14.33 -10.35 13.99
C LEU A 108 14.53 -11.79 14.48
N ARG A 109 13.60 -12.35 15.26
CA ARG A 109 13.78 -13.66 15.93
C ARG A 109 12.55 -14.59 15.81
N PRO A 110 11.90 -14.69 14.61
CA PRO A 110 10.77 -15.59 14.44
C PRO A 110 11.24 -17.05 14.46
N THR A 111 10.38 -17.96 14.97
CA THR A 111 10.73 -19.38 15.07
C THR A 111 10.13 -20.26 13.98
N PHE A 112 9.10 -19.83 13.28
CA PHE A 112 8.38 -20.63 12.27
C PHE A 112 8.06 -22.05 12.73
N ASN A 113 7.47 -22.17 13.92
CA ASN A 113 7.09 -23.47 14.48
C ASN A 113 6.13 -24.20 13.54
N LYS A 114 6.52 -25.40 13.06
CA LYS A 114 5.80 -26.14 12.03
C LYS A 114 4.31 -26.35 12.35
N LYS A 115 3.99 -26.65 13.61
CA LYS A 115 2.60 -26.87 14.04
C LYS A 115 1.75 -25.61 13.93
N GLU A 116 2.31 -24.45 14.27
CA GLU A 116 1.60 -23.18 14.21
C GLU A 116 1.53 -22.67 12.75
N THR A 117 2.61 -22.78 12.00
CA THR A 117 2.63 -22.35 10.58
C THR A 117 1.74 -23.21 9.68
N ASP A 118 1.54 -24.50 9.98
CA ASP A 118 0.59 -25.34 9.26
C ASP A 118 -0.86 -24.90 9.45
N LYS A 119 -1.20 -24.38 10.64
CA LYS A 119 -2.53 -23.78 10.86
C LYS A 119 -2.69 -22.50 10.05
N GLU A 120 -1.64 -21.66 9.98
CA GLU A 120 -1.70 -20.42 9.20
C GLU A 120 -1.88 -20.67 7.69
N VAL A 121 -1.28 -21.71 7.15
CA VAL A 121 -1.56 -22.10 5.76
C VAL A 121 -3.06 -22.30 5.53
N THR A 122 -3.76 -22.92 6.48
CA THR A 122 -5.22 -23.13 6.35
C THR A 122 -5.95 -21.78 6.43
N VAL A 123 -5.56 -20.89 7.35
CA VAL A 123 -6.14 -19.54 7.48
C VAL A 123 -5.95 -18.74 6.19
N ILE A 124 -4.73 -18.73 5.62
CA ILE A 124 -4.46 -18.02 4.35
C ILE A 124 -5.22 -18.63 3.18
N LEU A 125 -5.40 -19.97 3.15
CA LEU A 125 -6.21 -20.62 2.12
C LEU A 125 -7.68 -20.21 2.23
N ASP A 126 -8.23 -20.12 3.44
CA ASP A 126 -9.59 -19.65 3.69
C ASP A 126 -9.74 -18.16 3.30
N GLU A 127 -8.71 -17.36 3.52
CA GLU A 127 -8.66 -15.96 3.08
C GLU A 127 -8.65 -15.83 1.56
N ILE A 128 -7.87 -16.65 0.84
CA ILE A 128 -7.89 -16.71 -0.63
C ILE A 128 -9.30 -17.05 -1.15
N GLU A 129 -9.97 -18.04 -0.54
CA GLU A 129 -11.35 -18.41 -0.95
C GLU A 129 -12.32 -17.25 -0.66
N SER A 130 -12.18 -16.55 0.48
CA SER A 130 -13.00 -15.38 0.79
C SER A 130 -12.81 -14.24 -0.23
N TYR A 131 -11.57 -14.01 -0.68
CA TYR A 131 -11.29 -13.05 -1.76
C TYR A 131 -11.90 -13.47 -3.09
N ASN A 132 -11.82 -14.76 -3.43
CA ASN A 132 -12.45 -15.31 -4.64
C ASN A 132 -13.97 -15.14 -4.64
N ASP A 133 -14.59 -15.16 -3.47
CA ASP A 133 -16.04 -14.97 -3.28
C ASP A 133 -16.44 -13.48 -3.25
N SER A 134 -15.48 -12.54 -3.26
CA SER A 134 -15.70 -11.09 -3.26
C SER A 134 -15.30 -10.46 -4.59
N PRO A 135 -16.18 -10.37 -5.60
CA PRO A 135 -15.84 -9.80 -6.92
C PRO A 135 -15.32 -8.37 -6.85
N SER A 136 -15.80 -7.58 -5.87
CA SER A 136 -15.38 -6.19 -5.65
C SER A 136 -13.94 -6.05 -5.16
N GLU A 137 -13.38 -7.09 -4.54
CA GLU A 137 -11.98 -7.14 -4.08
C GLU A 137 -11.10 -7.83 -5.11
N LEU A 138 -11.52 -9.01 -5.59
CA LEU A 138 -10.78 -9.80 -6.55
C LEU A 138 -10.47 -9.07 -7.86
N ILE A 139 -11.34 -8.16 -8.29
CA ILE A 139 -11.14 -7.41 -9.54
C ILE A 139 -9.88 -6.53 -9.51
N TYR A 140 -9.45 -6.08 -8.34
CA TYR A 140 -8.19 -5.31 -8.19
C TYR A 140 -6.98 -6.21 -8.45
N ASP A 141 -6.94 -7.42 -7.89
CA ASP A 141 -5.86 -8.39 -8.11
C ASP A 141 -5.81 -8.84 -9.58
N ASP A 142 -6.96 -9.14 -10.18
CA ASP A 142 -7.05 -9.53 -11.59
C ASP A 142 -6.66 -8.36 -12.53
N PHE A 143 -6.94 -7.11 -12.14
CA PHE A 143 -6.52 -5.94 -12.88
C PHE A 143 -5.01 -5.69 -12.77
N GLU A 144 -4.43 -5.84 -11.57
CA GLU A 144 -2.97 -5.76 -11.38
C GLU A 144 -2.25 -6.88 -12.16
N ASN A 145 -2.81 -8.10 -12.15
CA ASN A 145 -2.30 -9.20 -12.97
C ASN A 145 -2.32 -8.86 -14.48
N MET A 146 -3.39 -8.23 -14.94
CA MET A 146 -3.57 -7.84 -16.34
C MET A 146 -2.62 -6.71 -16.76
N ILE A 147 -2.53 -5.64 -15.97
CA ILE A 147 -1.73 -4.45 -16.31
C ILE A 147 -0.22 -4.69 -16.16
N PHE A 148 0.18 -5.58 -15.25
CA PHE A 148 1.58 -5.93 -14.98
C PHE A 148 1.98 -7.31 -15.50
N GLU A 149 1.23 -7.84 -16.48
CA GLU A 149 1.48 -9.17 -17.04
C GLU A 149 2.96 -9.37 -17.40
N GLY A 150 3.52 -10.52 -16.97
CA GLY A 150 4.94 -10.85 -17.20
C GLY A 150 5.92 -10.28 -16.17
N SER A 151 5.47 -9.55 -15.17
CA SER A 151 6.30 -9.07 -14.06
C SER A 151 5.89 -9.64 -12.72
N SER A 152 6.74 -9.50 -11.69
CA SER A 152 6.40 -9.89 -10.33
C SER A 152 5.26 -9.06 -9.71
N LEU A 153 4.99 -7.86 -10.23
CA LEU A 153 3.85 -7.03 -9.81
C LEU A 153 2.49 -7.65 -10.16
N ALA A 154 2.46 -8.56 -11.16
CA ALA A 154 1.26 -9.29 -11.54
C ALA A 154 0.85 -10.37 -10.52
N MET A 155 1.76 -10.79 -9.65
CA MET A 155 1.50 -11.86 -8.69
C MET A 155 0.56 -11.40 -7.57
N PRO A 156 -0.48 -12.19 -7.18
CA PRO A 156 -1.35 -11.85 -6.07
C PRO A 156 -0.58 -11.85 -4.74
N ILE A 157 -0.96 -10.95 -3.82
CA ILE A 157 -0.28 -10.80 -2.51
C ILE A 157 -0.46 -12.07 -1.68
N LEU A 158 -1.65 -12.64 -1.68
CA LEU A 158 -1.97 -13.85 -0.92
C LEU A 158 -1.27 -15.12 -1.44
N GLY A 159 -0.71 -15.07 -2.65
CA GLY A 159 -0.15 -16.23 -3.31
C GLY A 159 -1.19 -17.18 -3.86
N THR A 160 -0.81 -18.44 -4.07
CA THR A 160 -1.67 -19.50 -4.57
C THR A 160 -1.61 -20.72 -3.66
N LYS A 161 -2.68 -21.56 -3.70
CA LYS A 161 -2.71 -22.83 -2.99
C LYS A 161 -1.47 -23.72 -3.25
N LYS A 162 -0.96 -23.68 -4.48
CA LYS A 162 0.23 -24.45 -4.89
C LYS A 162 1.50 -23.90 -4.25
N THR A 163 1.70 -22.58 -4.30
CA THR A 163 2.90 -21.94 -3.77
C THR A 163 2.91 -21.97 -2.25
N LEU A 164 1.79 -21.68 -1.58
CA LEU A 164 1.67 -21.78 -0.11
C LEU A 164 2.02 -23.15 0.43
N ARG A 165 1.52 -24.23 -0.21
CA ARG A 165 1.88 -25.60 0.16
C ARG A 165 3.35 -25.92 -0.05
N ARG A 166 4.03 -25.22 -0.96
CA ARG A 166 5.47 -25.38 -1.18
C ARG A 166 6.28 -24.65 -0.12
N ILE A 167 6.01 -23.36 0.08
CA ILE A 167 6.80 -22.51 0.99
C ILE A 167 6.65 -22.91 2.46
N SER A 168 5.51 -23.49 2.83
CA SER A 168 5.26 -23.95 4.20
C SER A 168 5.87 -25.32 4.53
N LYS A 169 6.48 -26.04 3.58
CA LYS A 169 7.07 -27.37 3.82
C LYS A 169 8.18 -27.37 4.84
N SER A 170 8.96 -26.28 4.90
CA SER A 170 10.10 -26.16 5.79
C SER A 170 10.24 -24.72 6.29
N PRO A 171 10.54 -24.52 7.59
CA PRO A 171 10.87 -23.21 8.13
C PRO A 171 12.04 -22.51 7.41
N GLN A 172 12.88 -23.29 6.74
CA GLN A 172 14.05 -22.75 6.04
C GLN A 172 13.67 -21.86 4.85
N TYR A 173 12.52 -22.10 4.18
CA TYR A 173 12.08 -21.24 3.07
C TYR A 173 11.82 -19.80 3.52
N PRO A 174 10.93 -19.52 4.48
CA PRO A 174 10.70 -18.15 4.94
C PRO A 174 11.96 -17.55 5.60
N LEU A 175 12.75 -18.32 6.34
CA LEU A 175 13.99 -17.82 6.94
C LEU A 175 15.01 -17.38 5.87
N ASN A 176 15.16 -18.14 4.79
CA ASN A 176 16.05 -17.76 3.68
C ASN A 176 15.55 -16.50 2.98
N TRP A 177 14.24 -16.38 2.74
CA TRP A 177 13.65 -15.21 2.13
C TRP A 177 13.84 -13.97 3.02
N MET A 178 13.59 -14.09 4.32
CA MET A 178 13.86 -13.03 5.29
C MET A 178 15.35 -12.63 5.31
N ALA A 179 16.26 -13.60 5.26
CA ALA A 179 17.71 -13.32 5.21
C ALA A 179 18.12 -12.47 4.00
N GLN A 180 17.40 -12.61 2.89
CA GLN A 180 17.64 -11.82 1.66
C GLN A 180 17.00 -10.45 1.70
N HIS A 181 15.80 -10.34 2.25
CA HIS A 181 14.93 -9.19 2.09
C HIS A 181 14.75 -8.34 3.35
N TYR A 182 14.80 -8.94 4.55
CA TYR A 182 14.65 -8.24 5.84
C TYR A 182 16.01 -7.69 6.32
N ARG A 183 16.62 -6.90 5.45
CA ARG A 183 17.94 -6.31 5.70
C ARG A 183 17.80 -4.97 6.42
N PRO A 184 18.70 -4.64 7.35
CA PRO A 184 18.65 -3.38 8.08
C PRO A 184 18.49 -2.14 7.19
N GLU A 185 19.16 -2.11 6.04
CA GLU A 185 19.13 -0.99 5.07
C GLU A 185 17.78 -0.83 4.38
N ARG A 186 16.91 -1.84 4.47
CA ARG A 186 15.54 -1.83 3.96
C ARG A 186 14.50 -1.61 5.07
N MET A 187 14.94 -1.37 6.31
CA MET A 187 14.05 -1.20 7.45
C MET A 187 13.91 0.26 7.85
N VAL A 188 12.69 0.66 8.11
CA VAL A 188 12.34 1.95 8.71
C VAL A 188 11.64 1.70 10.03
N LEU A 189 12.27 2.10 11.14
CA LEU A 189 11.58 2.26 12.42
C LEU A 189 10.86 3.61 12.38
N PHE A 190 9.55 3.59 12.54
CA PHE A 190 8.76 4.80 12.68
C PHE A 190 8.13 4.90 14.06
N VAL A 191 8.12 6.11 14.61
CA VAL A 191 7.53 6.40 15.91
C VAL A 191 6.80 7.73 15.84
N GLN A 192 5.52 7.75 16.23
CA GLN A 192 4.74 8.98 16.36
C GLN A 192 4.01 8.99 17.69
N GLY A 193 4.31 9.94 18.57
CA GLY A 193 3.69 10.02 19.88
C GLY A 193 4.51 10.87 20.86
N ASN A 194 4.09 10.86 22.13
CA ASN A 194 4.76 11.61 23.20
C ASN A 194 5.92 10.78 23.82
N VAL A 195 6.97 10.60 23.01
CA VAL A 195 8.20 9.90 23.43
C VAL A 195 9.38 10.79 23.00
N SER A 196 10.36 10.98 23.87
CA SER A 196 11.51 11.82 23.48
C SER A 196 12.41 11.13 22.44
N THR A 197 12.98 11.91 21.53
CA THR A 197 13.89 11.38 20.48
C THR A 197 15.05 10.59 21.06
N LYS A 198 15.60 11.01 22.21
CA LYS A 198 16.65 10.28 22.93
C LYS A 198 16.17 8.88 23.34
N GLN A 199 14.95 8.78 23.85
CA GLN A 199 14.38 7.47 24.24
C GLN A 199 14.19 6.57 23.01
N VAL A 200 13.73 7.13 21.88
CA VAL A 200 13.56 6.40 20.61
C VAL A 200 14.90 5.85 20.13
N ILE A 201 15.94 6.70 20.03
CA ILE A 201 17.27 6.29 19.55
C ILE A 201 17.86 5.21 20.48
N THR A 202 17.87 5.45 21.79
CA THR A 202 18.44 4.48 22.75
C THR A 202 17.72 3.12 22.72
N ALA A 203 16.39 3.13 22.56
CA ALA A 203 15.63 1.88 22.45
C ALA A 203 15.89 1.17 21.11
N ALA A 204 15.97 1.94 20.01
CA ALA A 204 16.28 1.41 18.69
C ALA A 204 17.70 0.79 18.64
N GLU A 205 18.69 1.47 19.20
CA GLU A 205 20.06 0.93 19.31
C GLU A 205 20.07 -0.40 20.05
N LYS A 206 19.37 -0.48 21.18
CA LYS A 206 19.30 -1.70 21.97
C LYS A 206 18.64 -2.86 21.23
N GLU A 207 17.52 -2.61 20.54
CA GLU A 207 16.69 -3.67 19.96
C GLU A 207 17.10 -4.03 18.52
N LEU A 208 17.59 -3.06 17.73
CA LEU A 208 17.82 -3.23 16.29
C LEU A 208 19.30 -3.27 15.89
N LEU A 209 20.26 -2.88 16.76
CA LEU A 209 21.69 -3.06 16.48
C LEU A 209 22.21 -4.45 16.86
N ALA A 210 21.64 -5.09 17.89
CA ALA A 210 22.05 -6.39 18.33
C ALA A 210 21.75 -7.43 17.24
N SER A 211 22.77 -7.70 16.43
CA SER A 211 22.87 -8.77 15.42
C SER A 211 21.59 -9.07 14.64
N SER A 212 21.52 -8.60 13.42
CA SER A 212 20.66 -9.25 12.42
C SER A 212 21.06 -10.72 12.39
N PRO A 213 20.16 -11.67 12.70
CA PRO A 213 20.45 -13.10 12.59
C PRO A 213 20.67 -13.51 11.14
N TYR A 214 20.37 -12.60 10.21
CA TYR A 214 20.44 -12.81 8.78
C TYR A 214 21.84 -12.47 8.28
N ARG A 215 22.63 -13.50 7.96
CA ARG A 215 23.92 -13.32 7.28
C ARG A 215 23.64 -12.82 5.86
N PRO A 216 24.39 -11.85 5.34
CA PRO A 216 24.29 -11.46 3.94
C PRO A 216 24.55 -12.69 3.08
N ILE A 217 23.51 -13.14 2.37
CA ILE A 217 23.68 -14.06 1.26
C ILE A 217 23.95 -13.17 0.07
N ASP A 218 25.01 -13.43 -0.70
CA ASP A 218 25.44 -12.65 -1.88
C ASP A 218 24.50 -12.82 -3.08
N TYR A 219 23.20 -13.00 -2.79
CA TYR A 219 22.15 -13.16 -3.79
C TYR A 219 21.13 -12.04 -3.65
N SER A 220 21.16 -11.11 -4.57
CA SER A 220 20.10 -10.12 -4.74
C SER A 220 19.47 -10.39 -6.12
N PRO A 221 18.41 -11.21 -6.21
CA PRO A 221 17.65 -11.25 -7.45
C PRO A 221 17.10 -9.84 -7.67
N SER A 222 17.49 -9.22 -8.76
CA SER A 222 16.83 -8.01 -9.22
C SER A 222 15.37 -8.36 -9.47
N PRO A 223 14.41 -7.54 -9.01
CA PRO A 223 13.02 -7.70 -9.40
C PRO A 223 12.96 -7.83 -10.93
N ILE A 224 12.09 -8.71 -11.42
CA ILE A 224 11.86 -8.82 -12.86
C ILE A 224 11.46 -7.42 -13.33
N ALA A 225 12.33 -6.80 -14.12
CA ALA A 225 12.14 -5.43 -14.59
C ALA A 225 10.81 -5.38 -15.37
N TYR A 226 9.92 -4.49 -14.93
CA TYR A 226 8.68 -4.28 -15.63
C TYR A 226 8.93 -3.51 -16.93
N SER A 227 8.51 -4.11 -18.06
CA SER A 227 8.44 -3.43 -19.35
C SER A 227 6.95 -3.40 -19.77
N PRO A 228 6.31 -2.22 -19.80
CA PRO A 228 4.88 -2.13 -20.10
C PRO A 228 4.58 -2.70 -21.49
N SER A 229 3.47 -3.44 -21.59
CA SER A 229 2.90 -3.82 -22.89
C SER A 229 2.55 -2.53 -23.66
N PRO A 230 2.93 -2.42 -24.93
CA PRO A 230 2.69 -1.19 -25.71
C PRO A 230 1.21 -0.96 -26.04
N ILE A 231 0.34 -1.96 -25.88
CA ILE A 231 -1.07 -1.89 -26.27
C ILE A 231 -1.94 -2.40 -25.12
N ALA A 232 -2.82 -1.55 -24.61
CA ALA A 232 -3.85 -1.91 -23.66
C ALA A 232 -4.94 -2.77 -24.34
N TYR A 233 -5.57 -3.65 -23.57
CA TYR A 233 -6.59 -4.57 -24.07
C TYR A 233 -7.74 -4.70 -23.08
N SER A 234 -8.85 -5.29 -23.54
CA SER A 234 -10.01 -5.60 -22.72
C SER A 234 -10.09 -7.08 -22.42
N ARG A 235 -10.48 -7.41 -21.20
CA ARG A 235 -10.72 -8.80 -20.75
C ARG A 235 -12.05 -8.88 -20.02
N THR A 236 -12.82 -9.93 -20.27
CA THR A 236 -14.09 -10.20 -19.57
C THR A 236 -14.04 -11.58 -18.94
N TYR A 237 -14.35 -11.64 -17.65
CA TYR A 237 -14.57 -12.91 -16.95
C TYR A 237 -16.06 -13.10 -16.65
N LYS A 238 -16.59 -14.28 -16.92
CA LYS A 238 -17.93 -14.66 -16.52
C LYS A 238 -17.91 -15.18 -15.09
N ARG A 239 -18.33 -14.35 -14.15
CA ARG A 239 -18.31 -14.65 -12.70
C ARG A 239 -19.69 -14.89 -12.11
N HIS A 240 -20.77 -14.78 -12.92
CA HIS A 240 -22.15 -14.95 -12.48
C HIS A 240 -22.52 -14.07 -11.28
N THR A 241 -22.06 -12.85 -11.28
CA THR A 241 -22.34 -11.84 -10.24
C THR A 241 -23.70 -11.19 -10.48
N HIS A 242 -24.34 -10.69 -9.41
CA HIS A 242 -25.59 -9.93 -9.55
C HIS A 242 -25.38 -8.57 -10.25
N GLN A 243 -24.20 -7.98 -10.09
CA GLN A 243 -23.79 -6.74 -10.72
C GLN A 243 -22.62 -6.98 -11.66
N THR A 244 -22.54 -6.23 -12.74
CA THR A 244 -21.32 -6.16 -13.55
C THR A 244 -20.33 -5.26 -12.81
N HIS A 245 -19.12 -5.78 -12.55
CA HIS A 245 -18.01 -5.00 -12.04
C HIS A 245 -17.11 -4.57 -13.19
N VAL A 246 -16.74 -3.32 -13.17
CA VAL A 246 -15.93 -2.68 -14.22
C VAL A 246 -14.69 -2.08 -13.60
N MET A 247 -13.53 -2.37 -14.19
CA MET A 247 -12.30 -1.66 -13.90
C MET A 247 -11.66 -1.14 -15.18
N LEU A 248 -11.42 0.18 -15.22
CA LEU A 248 -10.70 0.87 -16.27
C LEU A 248 -9.39 1.38 -15.69
N GLY A 249 -8.30 1.37 -16.45
CA GLY A 249 -7.08 1.98 -15.96
C GLY A 249 -5.93 1.95 -16.94
N SER A 250 -4.84 2.55 -16.54
CA SER A 250 -3.61 2.67 -17.34
C SER A 250 -2.39 2.78 -16.45
N HIS A 251 -1.21 2.64 -17.06
CA HIS A 251 0.04 2.95 -16.37
C HIS A 251 0.16 4.43 -16.06
N THR A 252 0.81 4.74 -14.94
CA THR A 252 1.09 6.10 -14.52
C THR A 252 2.50 6.22 -13.93
N TYR A 253 2.78 7.29 -13.23
CA TYR A 253 4.11 7.68 -12.80
C TYR A 253 4.57 6.98 -11.52
N PRO A 254 5.87 6.63 -11.42
CA PRO A 254 6.44 6.09 -10.19
C PRO A 254 6.52 7.12 -9.07
N ILE A 255 6.83 6.60 -7.88
CA ILE A 255 7.16 7.41 -6.70
C ILE A 255 8.31 8.38 -7.04
N GLY A 256 8.14 9.65 -6.68
CA GLY A 256 9.15 10.70 -6.89
C GLY A 256 9.19 11.29 -8.30
N HIS A 257 8.38 10.82 -9.24
CA HIS A 257 8.30 11.41 -10.56
C HIS A 257 7.73 12.85 -10.51
N PRO A 258 8.26 13.81 -11.31
CA PRO A 258 7.80 15.21 -11.28
C PRO A 258 6.29 15.40 -11.51
N LYS A 259 5.67 14.53 -12.32
CA LYS A 259 4.23 14.57 -12.63
C LYS A 259 3.34 13.80 -11.63
N GLN A 260 3.92 13.12 -10.63
CA GLN A 260 3.17 12.32 -9.67
C GLN A 260 2.12 13.14 -8.91
N LEU A 261 2.49 14.34 -8.42
CA LEU A 261 1.56 15.21 -7.70
C LEU A 261 0.48 15.78 -8.62
N THR A 262 0.79 15.99 -9.90
CA THR A 262 -0.20 16.41 -10.90
C THR A 262 -1.21 15.29 -11.15
N MET A 263 -0.76 14.04 -11.25
CA MET A 263 -1.64 12.87 -11.36
C MET A 263 -2.50 12.69 -10.09
N PHE A 264 -1.94 12.92 -8.91
CA PHE A 264 -2.69 12.87 -7.66
C PHE A 264 -3.84 13.89 -7.63
N LEU A 265 -3.57 15.16 -8.01
CA LEU A 265 -4.62 16.19 -8.11
C LEU A 265 -5.64 15.85 -9.19
N LEU A 266 -5.19 15.37 -10.36
CA LEU A 266 -6.06 14.97 -11.48
C LEU A 266 -7.00 13.83 -11.07
N ASN A 267 -6.47 12.82 -10.39
CA ASN A 267 -7.26 11.70 -9.85
C ASN A 267 -8.30 12.18 -8.83
N ASN A 268 -7.91 13.09 -7.93
CA ASN A 268 -8.83 13.65 -6.93
C ASN A 268 -10.01 14.41 -7.59
N ILE A 269 -9.76 15.13 -8.68
CA ILE A 269 -10.78 15.81 -9.47
C ILE A 269 -11.70 14.81 -10.18
N LEU A 270 -11.13 13.72 -10.71
CA LEU A 270 -11.86 12.73 -11.51
C LEU A 270 -12.77 11.87 -10.63
N GLY A 271 -12.22 11.18 -9.63
CA GLY A 271 -12.95 10.16 -8.87
C GLY A 271 -12.44 9.91 -7.46
N GLY A 272 -11.53 10.77 -6.93
CA GLY A 272 -10.98 10.59 -5.58
C GLY A 272 -12.02 10.88 -4.49
N GLY A 273 -12.46 9.87 -3.75
CA GLY A 273 -13.16 9.87 -2.45
C GLY A 273 -14.21 10.93 -2.12
N SER A 274 -14.56 11.81 -3.03
CA SER A 274 -15.49 12.94 -2.80
C SER A 274 -16.76 12.82 -3.62
N MET A 275 -17.90 13.08 -2.98
CA MET A 275 -19.20 13.16 -3.65
C MET A 275 -19.27 14.26 -4.72
N SER A 276 -18.34 15.21 -4.74
CA SER A 276 -18.25 16.27 -5.74
C SER A 276 -17.26 15.95 -6.85
N SER A 277 -16.67 14.75 -6.89
CA SER A 277 -15.82 14.31 -7.99
C SER A 277 -16.62 14.12 -9.28
N ARG A 278 -15.96 14.23 -10.43
CA ARG A 278 -16.64 14.24 -11.75
C ARG A 278 -17.38 12.94 -12.02
N LEU A 279 -16.75 11.80 -11.72
CA LEU A 279 -17.38 10.49 -11.91
C LEU A 279 -18.59 10.31 -11.01
N TYR A 280 -18.48 10.69 -9.73
CA TYR A 280 -19.57 10.57 -8.78
C TYR A 280 -20.78 11.43 -9.23
N LEU A 281 -20.55 12.69 -9.58
CA LEU A 281 -21.61 13.59 -10.07
C LEU A 281 -22.22 13.10 -11.38
N SER A 282 -21.42 12.55 -12.29
CA SER A 282 -21.90 12.07 -13.59
C SER A 282 -22.68 10.76 -13.44
N LEU A 283 -22.11 9.72 -12.86
CA LEU A 283 -22.71 8.38 -12.87
C LEU A 283 -23.72 8.17 -11.75
N ARG A 284 -23.45 8.69 -10.54
CA ARG A 284 -24.32 8.49 -9.38
C ARG A 284 -25.39 9.57 -9.25
N GLU A 285 -24.99 10.84 -9.13
CA GLU A 285 -25.95 11.91 -8.83
C GLU A 285 -26.87 12.20 -10.02
N LYS A 286 -26.31 12.27 -11.22
CA LYS A 286 -27.08 12.66 -12.41
C LYS A 286 -27.90 11.51 -12.97
N TYR A 287 -27.36 10.31 -13.03
CA TYR A 287 -27.99 9.18 -13.72
C TYR A 287 -28.38 8.02 -12.79
N GLY A 288 -27.91 7.95 -11.57
CA GLY A 288 -28.25 6.90 -10.59
C GLY A 288 -27.83 5.50 -11.00
N LEU A 289 -26.75 5.35 -11.78
CA LEU A 289 -26.34 4.08 -12.39
C LEU A 289 -25.50 3.20 -11.46
N VAL A 290 -24.82 3.80 -10.50
CA VAL A 290 -23.87 3.13 -9.61
C VAL A 290 -24.11 3.52 -8.16
N TYR A 291 -23.87 2.58 -7.25
CA TYR A 291 -23.86 2.89 -5.81
C TYR A 291 -22.51 3.47 -5.38
N ASN A 292 -21.43 2.80 -5.77
CA ASN A 292 -20.06 3.23 -5.54
C ASN A 292 -19.32 3.40 -6.86
N ILE A 293 -18.50 4.44 -6.91
CA ILE A 293 -17.51 4.67 -7.95
C ILE A 293 -16.33 5.39 -7.33
N ASP A 294 -15.14 4.88 -7.57
CA ASP A 294 -13.90 5.50 -7.10
C ASP A 294 -12.82 5.45 -8.18
N SER A 295 -11.81 6.25 -7.99
CA SER A 295 -10.62 6.27 -8.83
C SER A 295 -9.38 6.41 -7.96
N GLN A 296 -8.39 5.58 -8.24
CA GLN A 296 -7.15 5.51 -7.49
C GLN A 296 -5.95 5.69 -8.42
N ALA A 297 -4.91 6.34 -7.91
CA ALA A 297 -3.61 6.40 -8.53
C ALA A 297 -2.58 5.81 -7.56
N VAL A 298 -1.97 4.70 -7.93
CA VAL A 298 -1.06 3.90 -7.10
C VAL A 298 0.34 4.02 -7.66
N PRO A 299 1.19 4.89 -7.10
CA PRO A 299 2.59 4.97 -7.47
C PRO A 299 3.38 3.84 -6.80
N LEU A 300 4.23 3.18 -7.57
CA LEU A 300 5.19 2.16 -7.15
C LEU A 300 6.61 2.71 -7.31
N SER A 301 7.62 1.97 -6.88
CA SER A 301 9.00 2.47 -6.84
C SER A 301 9.58 2.84 -8.23
N ASP A 302 9.22 2.12 -9.30
CA ASP A 302 9.72 2.32 -10.67
C ASP A 302 8.62 2.48 -11.73
N THR A 303 7.35 2.34 -11.33
CA THR A 303 6.17 2.46 -12.19
C THR A 303 4.98 2.95 -11.37
N GLY A 304 3.79 2.87 -11.92
CA GLY A 304 2.53 3.09 -11.23
C GLY A 304 1.37 2.72 -12.13
N TYR A 305 0.20 2.61 -11.55
CA TYR A 305 -1.03 2.46 -12.30
C TYR A 305 -2.11 3.37 -11.73
N TRP A 306 -3.09 3.62 -12.56
CA TRP A 306 -4.29 4.36 -12.23
C TRP A 306 -5.49 3.52 -12.63
N ASN A 307 -6.56 3.56 -11.82
CA ASN A 307 -7.79 2.86 -12.15
C ASN A 307 -9.06 3.67 -11.78
N ILE A 308 -10.17 3.29 -12.41
CA ILE A 308 -11.55 3.57 -12.00
C ILE A 308 -12.19 2.21 -11.71
N TYR A 309 -12.83 2.08 -10.56
CA TYR A 309 -13.69 0.94 -10.25
C TYR A 309 -15.13 1.38 -10.09
N LEU A 310 -16.06 0.60 -10.64
CA LEU A 310 -17.49 0.74 -10.41
C LEU A 310 -18.21 -0.61 -10.48
N ALA A 311 -19.38 -0.67 -9.84
CA ALA A 311 -20.32 -1.78 -10.00
C ALA A 311 -21.70 -1.22 -10.40
N CYS A 312 -22.34 -1.86 -11.37
CA CYS A 312 -23.63 -1.44 -11.91
C CYS A 312 -24.51 -2.63 -12.29
N GLU A 313 -25.79 -2.39 -12.54
CA GLU A 313 -26.64 -3.42 -13.13
C GLU A 313 -26.16 -3.76 -14.56
N PRO A 314 -26.21 -5.04 -14.98
CA PRO A 314 -25.69 -5.49 -16.28
C PRO A 314 -26.19 -4.68 -17.47
N GLN A 315 -27.45 -4.26 -17.44
CA GLN A 315 -28.08 -3.46 -18.50
C GLN A 315 -27.50 -2.02 -18.62
N HIS A 316 -26.83 -1.51 -17.57
CA HIS A 316 -26.28 -0.16 -17.53
C HIS A 316 -24.76 -0.13 -17.82
N LYS A 317 -24.13 -1.29 -18.04
CA LYS A 317 -22.69 -1.42 -18.26
C LYS A 317 -22.15 -0.48 -19.35
N ASP A 318 -22.73 -0.57 -20.53
CA ASP A 318 -22.24 0.21 -21.67
C ASP A 318 -22.42 1.72 -21.44
N GLN A 319 -23.54 2.13 -20.85
CA GLN A 319 -23.76 3.52 -20.46
C GLN A 319 -22.74 4.02 -19.41
N CYS A 320 -22.38 3.19 -18.43
CA CYS A 320 -21.36 3.53 -17.44
C CYS A 320 -19.98 3.69 -18.09
N LEU A 321 -19.60 2.77 -18.99
CA LEU A 321 -18.36 2.85 -19.76
C LEU A 321 -18.29 4.13 -20.60
N ASP A 322 -19.36 4.45 -21.35
CA ASP A 322 -19.45 5.66 -22.18
C ASP A 322 -19.30 6.94 -21.34
N LEU A 323 -19.92 6.98 -20.16
CA LEU A 323 -19.81 8.12 -19.24
C LEU A 323 -18.40 8.25 -18.67
N CYS A 324 -17.75 7.15 -18.28
CA CYS A 324 -16.35 7.17 -17.84
C CYS A 324 -15.45 7.72 -18.97
N HIS A 325 -15.55 7.16 -20.17
CA HIS A 325 -14.77 7.63 -21.32
C HIS A 325 -15.05 9.09 -21.67
N LYS A 326 -16.28 9.54 -21.50
CA LYS A 326 -16.65 10.95 -21.70
C LYS A 326 -15.96 11.89 -20.71
N GLU A 327 -15.93 11.52 -19.41
CA GLU A 327 -15.24 12.32 -18.39
C GLU A 327 -13.73 12.36 -18.64
N LEU A 328 -13.12 11.22 -19.00
CA LEU A 328 -11.72 11.14 -19.37
C LEU A 328 -11.40 12.01 -20.60
N LYS A 329 -12.25 11.94 -21.62
CA LYS A 329 -12.14 12.77 -22.84
C LYS A 329 -12.24 14.25 -22.51
N GLN A 330 -13.17 14.67 -21.66
CA GLN A 330 -13.31 16.07 -21.27
C GLN A 330 -12.04 16.60 -20.56
N LEU A 331 -11.41 15.80 -19.70
CA LEU A 331 -10.16 16.20 -19.03
C LEU A 331 -8.97 16.30 -20.00
N ARG A 332 -8.96 15.52 -21.06
CA ARG A 332 -7.94 15.59 -22.12
C ARG A 332 -8.17 16.78 -23.06
N ASP A 333 -9.41 16.99 -23.50
CA ASP A 333 -9.71 17.95 -24.56
C ASP A 333 -9.90 19.38 -24.04
N THR A 334 -10.33 19.53 -22.76
CA THR A 334 -10.72 20.83 -22.20
C THR A 334 -9.95 21.15 -20.94
N ARG A 335 -9.22 22.26 -20.96
CA ARG A 335 -8.53 22.76 -19.78
C ARG A 335 -9.51 23.17 -18.70
N LEU A 336 -9.13 22.91 -17.46
CA LEU A 336 -9.83 23.46 -16.31
C LEU A 336 -9.74 25.00 -16.32
N THR A 337 -10.84 25.65 -16.01
CA THR A 337 -10.81 27.09 -15.74
C THR A 337 -10.08 27.38 -14.43
N ALA A 338 -9.59 28.61 -14.25
CA ALA A 338 -8.96 29.03 -13.00
C ALA A 338 -9.87 28.79 -11.79
N THR A 339 -11.18 29.05 -11.94
CA THR A 339 -12.18 28.83 -10.88
C THR A 339 -12.32 27.36 -10.53
N GLN A 340 -12.33 26.46 -11.52
CA GLN A 340 -12.41 25.01 -11.29
C GLN A 340 -11.16 24.49 -10.58
N LEU A 341 -9.98 24.93 -11.01
CA LEU A 341 -8.73 24.57 -10.35
C LEU A 341 -8.69 25.04 -8.90
N GLN A 342 -9.04 26.31 -8.64
CA GLN A 342 -9.08 26.86 -7.29
C GLN A 342 -10.06 26.12 -6.36
N ARG A 343 -11.21 25.66 -6.92
CA ARG A 343 -12.14 24.82 -6.17
C ARG A 343 -11.52 23.47 -5.81
N ALA A 344 -10.88 22.81 -6.77
CA ALA A 344 -10.21 21.51 -6.55
C ALA A 344 -9.07 21.62 -5.52
N LEU A 345 -8.27 22.68 -5.59
CA LEU A 345 -7.19 22.93 -4.63
C LEU A 345 -7.73 23.14 -3.21
N ARG A 346 -8.76 23.95 -3.02
CA ARG A 346 -9.39 24.16 -1.69
C ARG A 346 -9.97 22.86 -1.13
N GLN A 347 -10.57 22.04 -1.97
CA GLN A 347 -11.11 20.75 -1.57
C GLN A 347 -9.97 19.81 -1.12
N LEU A 348 -8.91 19.71 -1.91
CA LEU A 348 -7.75 18.86 -1.58
C LEU A 348 -7.04 19.34 -0.31
N GLU A 349 -6.90 20.66 -0.10
CA GLU A 349 -6.34 21.23 1.14
C GLU A 349 -7.10 20.72 2.36
N GLY A 350 -8.43 20.84 2.36
CA GLY A 350 -9.27 20.34 3.45
C GLY A 350 -9.14 18.84 3.66
N GLN A 351 -9.12 18.05 2.58
CA GLN A 351 -8.96 16.59 2.65
C GLN A 351 -7.60 16.20 3.25
N LEU A 352 -6.52 16.84 2.84
CA LEU A 352 -5.18 16.59 3.38
C LEU A 352 -5.09 16.98 4.85
N ALA A 353 -5.69 18.11 5.25
CA ALA A 353 -5.71 18.55 6.64
C ALA A 353 -6.51 17.56 7.52
N ILE A 354 -7.69 17.14 7.08
CA ILE A 354 -8.52 16.15 7.80
C ILE A 354 -7.81 14.79 7.89
N SER A 355 -7.21 14.33 6.78
CA SER A 355 -6.45 13.07 6.77
C SER A 355 -5.26 13.10 7.73
N ALA A 356 -4.62 14.26 7.90
CA ALA A 356 -3.50 14.42 8.81
C ALA A 356 -3.86 14.34 10.30
N GLU A 357 -5.17 14.42 10.66
CA GLU A 357 -5.64 14.18 12.02
C GLU A 357 -5.73 12.69 12.38
N ASN A 358 -5.78 11.80 11.37
CA ASN A 358 -5.68 10.37 11.61
C ASN A 358 -4.21 10.01 11.90
N GLN A 359 -3.90 9.80 13.17
CA GLN A 359 -2.52 9.62 13.62
C GLN A 359 -1.90 8.31 13.14
N GLU A 360 -2.67 7.24 13.03
CA GLU A 360 -2.22 5.95 12.51
C GLU A 360 -1.81 6.07 11.04
N ASN A 361 -2.72 6.52 10.19
CA ASN A 361 -2.45 6.73 8.76
C ASN A 361 -1.26 7.68 8.53
N ASN A 362 -1.13 8.69 9.39
CA ASN A 362 -0.03 9.64 9.33
C ASN A 362 1.32 9.00 9.68
N ALA A 363 1.35 8.13 10.70
CA ALA A 363 2.54 7.37 11.08
C ALA A 363 2.98 6.40 9.97
N LEU A 364 2.03 5.66 9.38
CA LEU A 364 2.28 4.74 8.27
C LEU A 364 2.75 5.48 7.00
N ALA A 365 2.09 6.59 6.65
CA ALA A 365 2.51 7.43 5.53
C ALA A 365 3.92 8.01 5.74
N MET A 366 4.25 8.41 6.96
CA MET A 366 5.58 8.89 7.33
C MET A 366 6.65 7.81 7.14
N ALA A 367 6.36 6.56 7.53
CA ALA A 367 7.23 5.42 7.31
C ALA A 367 7.47 5.15 5.82
N LYS A 368 6.39 5.11 5.03
CA LYS A 368 6.46 4.91 3.58
C LYS A 368 7.27 5.99 2.88
N GLN A 369 7.07 7.24 3.25
CA GLN A 369 7.87 8.34 2.70
C GLN A 369 9.34 8.28 3.11
N MET A 370 9.64 7.85 4.34
CA MET A 370 11.01 7.64 4.79
C MET A 370 11.69 6.52 4.00
N LEU A 371 10.97 5.41 3.74
CA LEU A 371 11.48 4.27 2.97
C LEU A 371 11.89 4.67 1.54
N TYR A 372 11.06 5.45 0.86
CA TYR A 372 11.27 5.78 -0.56
C TYR A 372 12.00 7.10 -0.81
N HIS A 373 11.89 8.06 0.10
CA HIS A 373 12.43 9.42 -0.09
C HIS A 373 13.48 9.81 0.95
N HIS A 374 13.73 8.96 1.95
CA HIS A 374 14.59 9.28 3.11
C HIS A 374 14.19 10.56 3.85
N ARG A 375 12.94 10.96 3.68
CA ARG A 375 12.31 12.13 4.26
C ARG A 375 10.80 11.98 4.30
N ALA A 376 10.15 12.42 5.38
CA ALA A 376 8.70 12.44 5.55
C ALA A 376 8.18 13.86 5.68
N PRO A 377 7.89 14.57 4.57
CA PRO A 377 7.36 15.92 4.58
C PRO A 377 5.97 15.93 5.24
N GLN A 378 5.64 17.08 5.85
CA GLN A 378 4.28 17.30 6.33
C GLN A 378 3.35 17.62 5.15
N TRP A 379 2.04 17.41 5.34
CA TRP A 379 1.05 17.61 4.28
C TRP A 379 1.08 19.04 3.69
N GLN A 380 1.40 20.06 4.52
CA GLN A 380 1.53 21.44 4.07
C GLN A 380 2.63 21.62 3.02
N GLU A 381 3.76 20.91 3.19
CA GLU A 381 4.87 20.96 2.21
C GLU A 381 4.44 20.32 0.87
N THR A 382 3.70 19.22 0.95
CA THR A 382 3.14 18.57 -0.23
C THR A 382 2.11 19.47 -0.91
N PHE A 383 1.19 20.04 -0.13
CA PHE A 383 0.17 20.95 -0.66
C PHE A 383 0.78 22.20 -1.30
N ALA A 384 1.83 22.78 -0.71
CA ALA A 384 2.54 23.92 -1.30
C ALA A 384 3.15 23.63 -2.70
N LYS A 385 3.46 22.35 -2.99
CA LYS A 385 3.86 21.92 -4.34
C LYS A 385 2.65 21.77 -5.25
N VAL A 386 1.55 21.18 -4.75
CA VAL A 386 0.32 20.99 -5.51
C VAL A 386 -0.33 22.32 -5.91
N GLN A 387 -0.26 23.34 -5.06
CA GLN A 387 -0.77 24.69 -5.38
C GLN A 387 -0.12 25.35 -6.61
N LYS A 388 1.07 24.89 -7.02
CA LYS A 388 1.79 25.41 -8.19
C LYS A 388 1.40 24.74 -9.49
N ILE A 389 0.56 23.70 -9.43
CA ILE A 389 0.11 22.97 -10.62
C ILE A 389 -0.83 23.85 -11.45
N THR A 390 -0.59 23.87 -12.75
CA THR A 390 -1.40 24.66 -13.71
C THR A 390 -2.43 23.80 -14.44
N PRO A 391 -3.46 24.42 -15.02
CA PRO A 391 -4.42 23.71 -15.87
C PRO A 391 -3.78 23.00 -17.07
N GLU A 392 -2.70 23.58 -17.62
CA GLU A 392 -1.94 23.01 -18.73
C GLU A 392 -1.27 21.69 -18.31
N GLN A 393 -0.64 21.67 -17.13
CA GLN A 393 0.01 20.47 -16.59
C GLN A 393 -1.01 19.35 -16.31
N LEU A 394 -2.19 19.70 -15.81
CA LEU A 394 -3.27 18.72 -15.61
C LEU A 394 -3.74 18.14 -16.95
N GLN A 395 -3.91 18.96 -17.97
CA GLN A 395 -4.29 18.50 -19.30
C GLN A 395 -3.20 17.64 -19.95
N GLU A 396 -1.94 18.01 -19.79
CA GLU A 396 -0.79 17.23 -20.27
C GLU A 396 -0.82 15.82 -19.66
N VAL A 397 -0.92 15.70 -18.32
CA VAL A 397 -1.01 14.42 -17.62
C VAL A 397 -2.27 13.64 -18.05
N ALA A 398 -3.41 14.30 -18.21
CA ALA A 398 -4.63 13.66 -18.71
C ALA A 398 -4.43 13.06 -20.12
N ASN A 399 -3.74 13.76 -21.01
CA ASN A 399 -3.44 13.26 -22.36
C ASN A 399 -2.44 12.08 -22.34
N GLU A 400 -1.50 12.07 -21.41
CA GLU A 400 -0.53 10.98 -21.28
C GLU A 400 -1.13 9.72 -20.67
N VAL A 401 -1.95 9.87 -19.60
CA VAL A 401 -2.44 8.75 -18.80
C VAL A 401 -3.80 8.25 -19.29
N PHE A 402 -4.69 9.14 -19.71
CA PHE A 402 -6.06 8.80 -20.13
C PHE A 402 -6.21 8.63 -21.65
N ALA A 403 -5.12 8.46 -22.39
CA ALA A 403 -5.15 8.19 -23.83
C ALA A 403 -5.94 6.89 -24.10
N PRO A 404 -6.90 6.88 -25.06
CA PRO A 404 -7.80 5.74 -25.26
C PRO A 404 -7.07 4.43 -25.52
N GLU A 405 -5.97 4.49 -26.26
CA GLU A 405 -5.12 3.34 -26.61
C GLU A 405 -4.32 2.77 -25.43
N LYS A 406 -4.30 3.46 -24.28
CA LYS A 406 -3.62 3.04 -23.07
C LYS A 406 -4.56 2.49 -21.99
N ILE A 407 -5.88 2.56 -22.23
CA ILE A 407 -6.87 2.16 -21.22
C ILE A 407 -7.11 0.66 -21.30
N TYR A 408 -6.69 -0.04 -20.27
CA TYR A 408 -7.08 -1.42 -20.00
C TYR A 408 -8.50 -1.45 -19.46
N THR A 409 -9.28 -2.46 -19.85
CA THR A 409 -10.65 -2.64 -19.38
C THR A 409 -10.83 -4.06 -18.88
N LEU A 410 -11.21 -4.23 -17.63
CA LEU A 410 -11.54 -5.52 -17.02
C LEU A 410 -13.01 -5.51 -16.63
N LEU A 411 -13.73 -6.58 -17.01
CA LEU A 411 -15.14 -6.75 -16.72
C LEU A 411 -15.40 -8.10 -16.03
N TYR A 412 -16.27 -8.08 -15.03
CA TYR A 412 -16.91 -9.25 -14.47
C TYR A 412 -18.40 -9.20 -14.84
N ASP A 413 -18.84 -10.15 -15.63
CA ASP A 413 -20.24 -10.34 -16.07
C ASP A 413 -20.83 -11.62 -15.50
#